data_78ee6024a1551d67caff2f7ff4b76d0f
#
_entry.id   78ee6024a1551d67caff2f7ff4b76d0f
#
_cell.length_a   1.000
_cell.length_b   1.000
_cell.length_c   1.000
_cell.angle_alpha   90.00
_cell.angle_beta   90.00
_cell.angle_gamma   90.00
#
_symmetry.space_group_name_H-M   'P 1'
#
loop_
_entity.id
_entity.type
_entity.pdbx_description
1 polymer ?
#
loop_
_entity_poly.entity_id
_entity_poly.type
_entity_poly.pdbx_seq_one_letter_code
_entity_poly.pdbx_strand_id
1 'polypeptide(L)'
;GSIDSVFYDSNYLKYSQKYKGSGGISQVYLGLSFNLWKRLSIGANAYFLWGEMLHNRKLDLGSSYYSSDITANLHVRSFNFRYGLQYTERIAKKHVLTLGLAYENRSRLRGTYEEMLIDVDTMINSKDSPLQLPSFYGAGISYNYDDRLTIGVDYSLYEFSKAKSFNVN
;
A
#
# COMPACT_ATOMS: atom_id res chain seq x y z
N GLY A 1 9.81 8.83 9.88
CA GLY A 1 9.29 9.51 11.08
C GLY A 1 9.75 8.81 12.35
N SER A 2 9.90 9.52 13.43
CA SER A 2 10.18 8.94 14.75
C SER A 2 9.13 9.43 15.73
N ILE A 3 8.71 8.54 16.62
CA ILE A 3 7.80 8.86 17.72
C ILE A 3 8.51 8.44 19.01
N ASP A 4 8.66 9.37 19.93
CA ASP A 4 9.24 9.14 21.25
C ASP A 4 8.13 9.25 22.29
N SER A 5 7.91 8.22 23.08
CA SER A 5 6.93 8.20 24.17
C SER A 5 7.64 7.88 25.48
N VAL A 6 7.44 8.73 26.49
CA VAL A 6 8.01 8.54 27.83
C VAL A 6 6.85 8.23 28.78
N PHE A 7 6.93 7.12 29.51
CA PHE A 7 5.94 6.70 30.47
C PHE A 7 6.57 6.66 31.88
N TYR A 8 5.75 6.98 32.88
CA TYR A 8 6.11 6.88 34.30
C TYR A 8 5.17 5.88 34.95
N ASP A 9 5.72 4.86 35.57
CA ASP A 9 4.94 3.96 36.43
C ASP A 9 4.91 4.48 37.87
N SER A 10 3.89 4.08 38.64
CA SER A 10 3.68 4.45 40.04
C SER A 10 4.86 4.09 40.98
N ASN A 11 5.81 3.27 40.50
CA ASN A 11 7.01 2.84 41.23
C ASN A 11 8.30 3.57 40.84
N TYR A 12 8.22 4.78 40.23
CA TYR A 12 9.39 5.58 39.80
C TYR A 12 10.27 4.95 38.70
N LEU A 13 9.82 3.89 38.06
CA LEU A 13 10.49 3.34 36.88
C LEU A 13 10.17 4.20 35.66
N LYS A 14 11.14 5.00 35.24
CA LYS A 14 11.04 5.76 34.00
C LYS A 14 11.43 4.85 32.84
N TYR A 15 10.52 4.57 31.93
CA TYR A 15 10.84 3.88 30.68
C TYR A 15 10.51 4.75 29.48
N SER A 16 11.32 4.65 28.46
CA SER A 16 11.09 5.34 27.21
C SER A 16 10.97 4.34 26.06
N GLN A 17 9.98 4.59 25.19
CA GLN A 17 9.84 3.85 23.94
C GLN A 17 10.10 4.77 22.78
N LYS A 18 11.02 4.35 21.91
CA LYS A 18 11.38 5.09 20.72
C LYS A 18 11.06 4.25 19.49
N TYR A 19 10.21 4.80 18.62
CA TYR A 19 9.84 4.20 17.35
C TYR A 19 10.47 5.00 16.22
N LYS A 20 11.18 4.32 15.33
CA LYS A 20 11.76 4.93 14.14
C LYS A 20 11.40 4.10 12.93
N GLY A 21 10.68 4.71 11.98
CA GLY A 21 10.35 4.10 10.69
C GLY A 21 11.07 4.82 9.56
N SER A 22 11.71 4.07 8.69
CA SER A 22 12.31 4.56 7.45
C SER A 22 12.05 3.56 6.33
N GLY A 23 12.16 4.00 5.08
CA GLY A 23 11.98 3.17 3.92
C GLY A 23 11.19 3.85 2.83
N GLY A 24 10.99 3.16 1.74
CA GLY A 24 10.23 3.65 0.60
C GLY A 24 9.79 2.51 -0.31
N ILE A 25 8.69 2.74 -1.01
CA ILE A 25 8.20 1.85 -2.06
C ILE A 25 8.34 2.57 -3.38
N SER A 26 8.99 1.92 -4.32
CA SER A 26 9.14 2.38 -5.70
C SER A 26 8.24 1.56 -6.62
N GLN A 27 7.76 2.20 -7.68
CA GLN A 27 6.89 1.56 -8.66
C GLN A 27 7.34 1.95 -10.06
N VAL A 28 7.40 0.97 -10.95
CA VAL A 28 7.48 1.16 -12.39
C VAL A 28 6.24 0.56 -13.04
N TYR A 29 5.74 1.20 -14.06
CA TYR A 29 4.57 0.70 -14.78
C TYR A 29 4.73 0.88 -16.29
N LEU A 30 4.09 -0.02 -17.03
CA LEU A 30 3.93 0.04 -18.47
C LEU A 30 2.46 -0.16 -18.80
N GLY A 31 1.89 0.74 -19.60
CA GLY A 31 0.49 0.69 -19.97
C GLY A 31 0.31 0.65 -21.48
N LEU A 32 -0.68 -0.11 -21.92
CA LEU A 32 -1.15 -0.16 -23.29
C LEU A 32 -2.65 0.10 -23.34
N SER A 33 -3.09 0.84 -24.33
CA SER A 33 -4.52 1.09 -24.56
C SER A 33 -4.84 1.01 -26.04
N PHE A 34 -6.02 0.49 -26.34
CA PHE A 34 -6.53 0.33 -27.69
C PHE A 34 -7.97 0.85 -27.78
N ASN A 35 -8.26 1.59 -28.83
CA ASN A 35 -9.62 1.95 -29.18
C ASN A 35 -10.24 0.78 -29.99
N LEU A 36 -11.16 0.04 -29.37
CA LEU A 36 -11.88 -1.03 -30.06
C LEU A 36 -12.86 -0.46 -31.08
N TRP A 37 -13.54 0.64 -30.72
CA TRP A 37 -14.42 1.41 -31.56
C TRP A 37 -14.25 2.88 -31.29
N LYS A 38 -14.93 3.73 -32.06
CA LYS A 38 -14.88 5.20 -31.92
C LYS A 38 -15.25 5.70 -30.52
N ARG A 39 -15.91 4.87 -29.72
CA ARG A 39 -16.48 5.22 -28.41
C ARG A 39 -15.96 4.36 -27.27
N LEU A 40 -15.36 3.22 -27.56
CA LEU A 40 -14.95 2.22 -26.58
C LEU A 40 -13.44 2.02 -26.63
N SER A 41 -12.80 2.23 -25.51
CA SER A 41 -11.36 1.98 -25.31
C SER A 41 -11.15 0.96 -24.22
N ILE A 42 -10.18 0.09 -24.40
CA ILE A 42 -9.69 -0.82 -23.37
C ILE A 42 -8.24 -0.55 -23.11
N GLY A 43 -7.81 -0.77 -21.87
CA GLY A 43 -6.42 -0.59 -21.49
C GLY A 43 -6.01 -1.60 -20.43
N ALA A 44 -4.71 -1.87 -20.38
CA ALA A 44 -4.11 -2.64 -19.32
C ALA A 44 -2.79 -2.00 -18.91
N ASN A 45 -2.56 -1.92 -17.61
CA ASN A 45 -1.31 -1.49 -17.01
C ASN A 45 -0.70 -2.66 -16.28
N ALA A 46 0.55 -2.96 -16.56
CA ALA A 46 1.39 -3.84 -15.76
C ALA A 46 2.29 -2.97 -14.90
N TYR A 47 2.39 -3.25 -13.61
CA TYR A 47 3.28 -2.53 -12.73
C TYR A 47 4.00 -3.45 -11.76
N PHE A 48 5.23 -3.06 -11.48
CA PHE A 48 6.11 -3.73 -10.55
C PHE A 48 6.40 -2.80 -9.39
N LEU A 49 6.11 -3.26 -8.19
CA LEU A 49 6.40 -2.60 -6.93
C LEU A 49 7.59 -3.29 -6.26
N TRP A 50 8.50 -2.49 -5.71
CA TRP A 50 9.55 -2.97 -4.84
C TRP A 50 9.88 -1.92 -3.79
N GLY A 51 10.33 -2.39 -2.66
CA GLY A 51 10.73 -1.47 -1.59
C GLY A 51 11.18 -2.20 -0.35
N GLU A 52 11.65 -1.39 0.57
CA GLU A 52 12.15 -1.80 1.87
C GLU A 52 11.59 -0.88 2.94
N MET A 53 11.11 -1.47 4.01
CA MET A 53 10.63 -0.76 5.19
C MET A 53 11.41 -1.26 6.40
N LEU A 54 12.09 -0.34 7.06
CA LEU A 54 12.81 -0.55 8.30
C LEU A 54 11.97 0.00 9.45
N HIS A 55 11.70 -0.82 10.43
CA HIS A 55 11.01 -0.43 11.65
C HIS A 55 11.86 -0.79 12.86
N ASN A 56 12.35 0.23 13.56
CA ASN A 56 13.13 0.06 14.78
C ASN A 56 12.29 0.47 15.99
N ARG A 57 12.19 -0.42 16.94
CA ARG A 57 11.56 -0.18 18.24
C ARG A 57 12.61 -0.38 19.32
N LYS A 58 12.94 0.69 20.03
CA LYS A 58 13.85 0.68 21.15
C LYS A 58 13.07 0.90 22.44
N LEU A 59 13.24 -0.03 23.39
CA LEU A 59 12.72 0.07 24.74
C LEU A 59 13.89 0.32 25.69
N ASP A 60 13.88 1.45 26.37
CA ASP A 60 14.87 1.82 27.37
C ASP A 60 14.18 1.87 28.75
N LEU A 61 14.60 1.00 29.65
CA LEU A 61 14.00 0.84 30.98
C LEU A 61 14.71 1.70 32.06
N GLY A 62 15.62 2.58 31.65
CA GLY A 62 16.23 3.57 32.57
C GLY A 62 17.16 3.01 33.64
N SER A 63 17.32 1.71 33.75
CA SER A 63 18.32 1.05 34.57
C SER A 63 19.34 0.37 33.67
N SER A 64 20.63 0.49 33.98
CA SER A 64 21.78 0.10 33.15
C SER A 64 21.82 -1.36 32.63
N TYR A 65 20.77 -2.14 32.80
CA TYR A 65 20.81 -3.57 32.58
C TYR A 65 19.86 -4.11 31.51
N TYR A 66 18.85 -3.38 31.05
CA TYR A 66 17.89 -3.93 30.04
C TYR A 66 17.46 -2.86 29.04
N SER A 67 18.06 -2.88 27.89
CA SER A 67 17.52 -2.24 26.69
C SER A 67 17.19 -3.32 25.66
N SER A 68 15.96 -3.39 25.19
CA SER A 68 15.56 -4.27 24.10
C SER A 68 15.47 -3.44 22.82
N ASP A 69 16.19 -3.88 21.80
CA ASP A 69 16.18 -3.25 20.47
C ASP A 69 15.61 -4.24 19.46
N ILE A 70 14.44 -3.92 18.93
CA ILE A 70 13.76 -4.74 17.91
C ILE A 70 13.89 -4.03 16.60
N THR A 71 14.62 -4.63 15.67
CA THR A 71 14.72 -4.16 14.29
C THR A 71 13.93 -5.10 13.39
N ALA A 72 12.90 -4.59 12.75
CA ALA A 72 12.13 -5.31 11.75
C ALA A 72 12.43 -4.73 10.37
N ASN A 73 12.86 -5.59 9.46
CA ASN A 73 13.12 -5.27 8.08
C ASN A 73 12.11 -6.01 7.18
N LEU A 74 11.37 -5.26 6.39
CA LEU A 74 10.38 -5.79 5.47
C LEU A 74 10.78 -5.44 4.03
N HIS A 75 11.26 -6.42 3.29
CA HIS A 75 11.43 -6.32 1.85
C HIS A 75 10.14 -6.72 1.14
N VAL A 76 9.64 -5.88 0.24
CA VAL A 76 8.42 -6.16 -0.52
C VAL A 76 8.68 -6.11 -2.01
N ARG A 77 8.09 -7.08 -2.73
CA ARG A 77 8.04 -7.13 -4.20
C ARG A 77 6.66 -7.60 -4.64
N SER A 78 6.11 -6.93 -5.62
CA SER A 78 4.83 -7.33 -6.21
C SER A 78 4.78 -6.98 -7.69
N PHE A 79 4.14 -7.84 -8.46
CA PHE A 79 3.84 -7.60 -9.87
C PHE A 79 2.34 -7.72 -10.08
N ASN A 80 1.72 -6.68 -10.63
CA ASN A 80 0.27 -6.56 -10.72
C ASN A 80 -0.16 -6.07 -12.10
N PHE A 81 -1.42 -6.38 -12.42
CA PHE A 81 -2.11 -5.87 -13.60
C PHE A 81 -3.36 -5.12 -13.21
N ARG A 82 -3.57 -3.97 -13.84
CA ARG A 82 -4.81 -3.20 -13.76
C ARG A 82 -5.40 -3.11 -15.16
N TYR A 83 -6.66 -3.46 -15.28
CA TYR A 83 -7.42 -3.39 -16.50
C TYR A 83 -8.39 -2.22 -16.45
N GLY A 84 -8.59 -1.56 -17.57
CA GLY A 84 -9.50 -0.45 -17.71
C GLY A 84 -10.39 -0.58 -18.93
N LEU A 85 -11.62 -0.12 -18.78
CA LEU A 85 -12.58 0.03 -19.84
C LEU A 85 -13.12 1.45 -19.80
N GLN A 86 -13.16 2.12 -20.94
CA GLN A 86 -13.68 3.47 -21.05
C GLN A 86 -14.65 3.56 -22.22
N TYR A 87 -15.84 4.09 -21.97
CA TYR A 87 -16.83 4.40 -22.99
C TYR A 87 -17.06 5.92 -23.01
N THR A 88 -16.91 6.52 -24.20
CA THR A 88 -17.08 7.97 -24.37
C THR A 88 -18.15 8.22 -25.42
N GLU A 89 -19.20 8.94 -25.03
CA GLU A 89 -20.31 9.33 -25.89
C GLU A 89 -20.36 10.84 -26.04
N ARG A 90 -20.44 11.31 -27.28
CA ARG A 90 -20.75 12.70 -27.58
C ARG A 90 -22.26 12.85 -27.78
N ILE A 91 -22.94 13.28 -26.71
CA ILE A 91 -24.40 13.41 -26.68
C ILE A 91 -24.85 14.55 -27.61
N ALA A 92 -24.06 15.64 -27.67
CA ALA A 92 -24.30 16.80 -28.55
C ALA A 92 -22.97 17.46 -28.91
N LYS A 93 -23.00 18.48 -29.78
CA LYS A 93 -21.77 19.16 -30.27
C LYS A 93 -20.82 19.60 -29.16
N LYS A 94 -21.36 19.94 -27.98
CA LYS A 94 -20.63 20.49 -26.83
C LYS A 94 -20.68 19.61 -25.59
N HIS A 95 -21.32 18.45 -25.64
CA HIS A 95 -21.58 17.60 -24.48
C HIS A 95 -20.93 16.23 -24.67
N VAL A 96 -19.97 15.89 -23.80
CA VAL A 96 -19.30 14.61 -23.81
C VAL A 96 -19.49 13.92 -22.47
N LEU A 97 -19.95 12.68 -22.50
CA LEU A 97 -20.08 11.80 -21.34
C LEU A 97 -19.05 10.70 -21.45
N THR A 98 -18.30 10.47 -20.38
CA THR A 98 -17.34 9.39 -20.28
C THR A 98 -17.66 8.50 -19.09
N LEU A 99 -17.75 7.20 -19.33
CA LEU A 99 -17.90 6.17 -18.32
C LEU A 99 -16.59 5.39 -18.24
N GLY A 100 -16.09 5.13 -17.03
CA GLY A 100 -14.87 4.38 -16.79
C GLY A 100 -15.10 3.23 -15.83
N LEU A 101 -14.48 2.09 -16.11
CA LEU A 101 -14.38 0.95 -15.19
C LEU A 101 -12.92 0.55 -15.07
N ALA A 102 -12.51 0.22 -13.87
CA ALA A 102 -11.16 -0.27 -13.58
C ALA A 102 -11.22 -1.48 -12.68
N TYR A 103 -10.36 -2.45 -12.95
CA TYR A 103 -10.24 -3.67 -12.16
C TYR A 103 -8.79 -4.04 -11.96
N GLU A 104 -8.43 -4.39 -10.74
CA GLU A 104 -7.13 -4.93 -10.38
C GLU A 104 -7.31 -6.21 -9.60
N ASN A 105 -6.62 -7.26 -10.04
CA ASN A 105 -6.69 -8.52 -9.35
C ASN A 105 -5.88 -8.47 -8.05
N ARG A 106 -6.32 -9.26 -7.08
CA ARG A 106 -5.56 -9.52 -5.85
C ARG A 106 -4.15 -9.97 -6.20
N SER A 107 -3.17 -9.36 -5.57
CA SER A 107 -1.80 -9.76 -5.75
C SER A 107 -1.14 -10.19 -4.43
N ARG A 108 -0.13 -11.04 -4.55
CA ARG A 108 0.69 -11.45 -3.43
C ARG A 108 1.91 -10.55 -3.38
N LEU A 109 2.03 -9.81 -2.28
CA LEU A 109 3.29 -9.20 -1.91
C LEU A 109 4.21 -10.32 -1.41
N ARG A 110 5.22 -10.66 -2.17
CA ARG A 110 6.29 -11.48 -1.66
C ARG A 110 7.18 -10.59 -0.80
N GLY A 111 7.16 -10.81 0.50
CA GLY A 111 7.96 -10.07 1.46
C GLY A 111 8.67 -11.04 2.37
N THR A 112 9.94 -10.77 2.64
CA THR A 112 10.68 -11.40 3.71
C THR A 112 10.65 -10.44 4.90
N TYR A 113 10.09 -10.90 6.00
CA TYR A 113 10.09 -10.20 7.26
C TYR A 113 11.23 -10.77 8.10
N GLU A 114 12.20 -9.95 8.41
CA GLU A 114 13.31 -10.27 9.30
C GLU A 114 13.15 -9.48 10.58
N GLU A 115 13.00 -10.16 11.69
CA GLU A 115 12.95 -9.56 13.01
C GLU A 115 14.22 -9.95 13.78
N MET A 116 14.98 -8.96 14.16
CA MET A 116 16.16 -9.10 14.98
C MET A 116 15.85 -8.56 16.37
N LEU A 117 15.81 -9.43 17.35
CA LEU A 117 15.71 -9.11 18.76
C LEU A 117 17.12 -9.10 19.34
N ILE A 118 17.58 -7.94 19.78
CA ILE A 118 18.84 -7.80 20.53
C ILE A 118 18.44 -7.64 22.00
N ASP A 119 18.47 -8.76 22.70
CA ASP A 119 18.39 -8.87 24.16
C ASP A 119 19.64 -9.62 24.65
N VAL A 120 19.65 -10.19 25.84
CA VAL A 120 20.76 -10.99 26.38
C VAL A 120 21.28 -12.07 25.40
N ASP A 121 20.39 -12.56 24.52
CA ASP A 121 20.73 -13.41 23.36
C ASP A 121 20.10 -12.86 22.09
N THR A 122 20.88 -12.75 21.02
CA THR A 122 20.39 -12.27 19.72
C THR A 122 19.56 -13.36 19.03
N MET A 123 18.26 -13.16 18.90
CA MET A 123 17.37 -14.02 18.13
C MET A 123 17.05 -13.39 16.79
N ILE A 124 17.29 -14.11 15.70
CA ILE A 124 16.91 -13.73 14.34
C ILE A 124 15.74 -14.62 13.92
N ASN A 125 14.57 -14.04 13.77
CA ASN A 125 13.41 -14.71 13.19
C ASN A 125 13.20 -14.21 11.76
N SER A 126 13.40 -15.09 10.79
CA SER A 126 13.05 -14.82 9.40
C SER A 126 11.77 -15.56 9.04
N LYS A 127 10.74 -14.85 8.63
CA LYS A 127 9.45 -15.44 8.25
C LYS A 127 9.02 -14.90 6.90
N ASP A 128 8.88 -15.80 5.94
CA ASP A 128 8.20 -15.47 4.69
C ASP A 128 6.72 -15.23 4.97
N SER A 129 6.29 -14.00 4.83
CA SER A 129 4.91 -13.65 5.06
C SER A 129 4.26 -13.20 3.76
N PRO A 130 3.31 -13.97 3.22
CA PRO A 130 2.56 -13.55 2.06
C PRO A 130 1.52 -12.51 2.47
N LEU A 131 1.90 -11.24 2.45
CA LEU A 131 0.93 -10.14 2.44
C LEU A 131 0.15 -10.20 1.12
N GLN A 132 -1.16 -10.05 1.20
CA GLN A 132 -2.00 -9.97 0.02
C GLN A 132 -2.58 -8.58 -0.12
N LEU A 133 -2.37 -7.96 -1.28
CA LEU A 133 -3.09 -6.75 -1.65
C LEU A 133 -4.53 -7.12 -2.02
N PRO A 134 -5.51 -6.32 -1.62
CA PRO A 134 -6.91 -6.56 -1.97
C PRO A 134 -7.14 -6.42 -3.47
N SER A 135 -8.22 -7.01 -3.98
CA SER A 135 -8.73 -6.68 -5.29
C SER A 135 -9.28 -5.25 -5.28
N PHE A 136 -9.10 -4.55 -6.37
CA PHE A 136 -9.62 -3.20 -6.56
C PHE A 136 -10.64 -3.19 -7.69
N TYR A 137 -11.76 -2.49 -7.45
CA TYR A 137 -12.80 -2.20 -8.41
C TYR A 137 -13.02 -0.69 -8.42
N GLY A 138 -12.97 -0.08 -9.59
CA GLY A 138 -13.24 1.32 -9.80
C GLY A 138 -14.34 1.52 -10.82
N ALA A 139 -15.22 2.48 -10.58
CA ALA A 139 -16.21 2.94 -11.54
C ALA A 139 -16.29 4.46 -11.48
N GLY A 140 -16.33 5.10 -12.65
CA GLY A 140 -16.37 6.55 -12.74
C GLY A 140 -17.27 7.04 -13.86
N ILE A 141 -17.80 8.23 -13.67
CA ILE A 141 -18.56 8.97 -14.68
C ILE A 141 -18.03 10.40 -14.74
N SER A 142 -17.80 10.89 -15.93
CA SER A 142 -17.36 12.26 -16.18
C SER A 142 -18.18 12.89 -17.29
N TYR A 143 -18.61 14.11 -17.05
CA TYR A 143 -19.32 14.94 -18.01
C TYR A 143 -18.50 16.19 -18.34
N ASN A 144 -18.30 16.44 -19.62
CA ASN A 144 -17.59 17.60 -20.12
C ASN A 144 -18.53 18.46 -20.98
N TYR A 145 -18.50 19.75 -20.70
CA TYR A 145 -19.25 20.76 -21.46
C TYR A 145 -18.28 21.73 -22.16
N ASP A 146 -18.20 21.66 -23.47
CA ASP A 146 -17.49 22.59 -24.38
C ASP A 146 -16.02 22.84 -23.97
N ASP A 147 -15.36 21.82 -23.37
CA ASP A 147 -14.01 21.89 -22.79
C ASP A 147 -13.80 23.00 -21.74
N ARG A 148 -14.90 23.60 -21.27
CA ARG A 148 -14.91 24.67 -20.27
C ARG A 148 -15.25 24.20 -18.87
N LEU A 149 -16.07 23.16 -18.77
CA LEU A 149 -16.51 22.60 -17.50
C LEU A 149 -16.42 21.07 -17.55
N THR A 150 -15.71 20.49 -16.61
CA THR A 150 -15.70 19.03 -16.41
C THR A 150 -16.14 18.72 -14.99
N ILE A 151 -17.12 17.84 -14.86
CA ILE A 151 -17.59 17.31 -13.58
C ILE A 151 -17.41 15.80 -13.62
N GLY A 152 -16.83 15.23 -12.60
CA GLY A 152 -16.61 13.79 -12.49
C GLY A 152 -16.93 13.27 -11.10
N VAL A 153 -17.36 12.01 -11.04
CA VAL A 153 -17.58 11.26 -9.81
C VAL A 153 -16.97 9.90 -9.99
N ASP A 154 -16.14 9.48 -9.02
CA ASP A 154 -15.48 8.19 -9.01
C ASP A 154 -15.81 7.43 -7.72
N TYR A 155 -16.01 6.12 -7.87
CA TYR A 155 -16.19 5.19 -6.78
C TYR A 155 -15.11 4.12 -6.82
N SER A 156 -14.49 3.87 -5.68
CA SER A 156 -13.43 2.89 -5.54
C SER A 156 -13.73 1.91 -4.40
N LEU A 157 -13.64 0.62 -4.68
CA LEU A 157 -13.85 -0.46 -3.72
C LEU A 157 -12.60 -1.33 -3.63
N TYR A 158 -12.11 -1.52 -2.40
CA TYR A 158 -11.03 -2.45 -2.07
C TYR A 158 -11.57 -3.61 -1.26
N GLU A 159 -11.44 -4.85 -1.76
CA GLU A 159 -11.94 -6.04 -1.10
C GLU A 159 -10.91 -6.63 -0.14
N PHE A 160 -10.87 -6.12 1.10
CA PHE A 160 -9.94 -6.57 2.14
C PHE A 160 -10.38 -7.87 2.82
N SER A 161 -11.67 -8.23 2.78
CA SER A 161 -12.23 -9.39 3.50
C SER A 161 -11.57 -10.73 3.15
N LYS A 162 -10.99 -10.83 1.97
CA LYS A 162 -10.27 -12.02 1.49
C LYS A 162 -8.75 -11.85 1.49
N ALA A 163 -8.23 -10.70 1.93
CA ALA A 163 -6.80 -10.47 2.06
C ALA A 163 -6.33 -11.11 3.38
N LYS A 164 -5.40 -12.06 3.30
CA LYS A 164 -4.75 -12.60 4.50
C LYS A 164 -3.83 -11.54 5.06
N SER A 165 -4.11 -11.07 6.26
CA SER A 165 -3.22 -10.22 7.04
C SER A 165 -2.33 -11.08 7.96
N PHE A 166 -1.26 -10.49 8.47
CA PHE A 166 -0.42 -11.09 9.47
C PHE A 166 -1.25 -11.55 10.69
N ASN A 167 -1.29 -12.85 10.97
CA ASN A 167 -1.58 -13.31 12.31
C ASN A 167 -0.25 -13.30 13.08
N VAL A 168 -0.06 -12.27 13.87
CA VAL A 168 0.94 -12.27 14.94
C VAL A 168 0.28 -13.04 16.09
N ASN A 169 0.63 -14.32 16.21
CA ASN A 169 0.38 -15.08 17.44
C ASN A 169 1.56 -14.89 18.37
#